data_fcf992380deb5c159dbe6a56c283a6c6
#
_entry.id   fcf992380deb5c159dbe6a56c283a6c6
#
_cell.length_a   1.000
_cell.length_b   1.000
_cell.length_c   1.000
_cell.angle_alpha   90.00
_cell.angle_beta   90.00
_cell.angle_gamma   90.00
#
_symmetry.space_group_name_H-M   'P 1'
#
loop_
_entity.id
_entity.type
_entity.pdbx_description
1 polymer ?
#
loop_
_entity_poly.entity_id
_entity_poly.type
_entity_poly.pdbx_seq_one_letter_code
_entity_poly.pdbx_strand_id
1 'polypeptide(L)'
;MNIKKITAVLLALILCLGLCSCGNDKDTAGDTGKYGIHHAVITVENYGEIKLELDGDTAPITVENFVKLAKSGFYDGLTFHRIISGFMIQGGDPLGNGTGGSEEKIKGEFSLNGVENNITHDRGVISMARSGSAYEQYLAYGYKMSDLPKEAQADIERALNSASSQFFIMHQDTPSLDGSYAAFGQVTEGMEIVDKIAENTPVTDDNGTVLKENQPIIKSIVITD
;
A
#
# COMPACT_ATOMS: atom_id res chain seq x y z
N MET A 1 -64.04 34.99 -25.22
CA MET A 1 -64.19 34.78 -26.66
C MET A 1 -63.32 33.62 -27.08
N ASN A 2 -64.04 32.53 -27.25
CA ASN A 2 -63.76 31.30 -27.95
C ASN A 2 -62.57 30.43 -27.56
N ILE A 3 -62.88 29.60 -26.62
CA ILE A 3 -62.42 28.25 -26.37
C ILE A 3 -63.00 27.32 -27.47
N LYS A 4 -62.33 27.00 -28.52
CA LYS A 4 -62.66 25.91 -29.49
C LYS A 4 -61.60 25.90 -30.55
N LYS A 5 -60.44 25.28 -30.34
CA LYS A 5 -59.51 24.75 -31.36
C LYS A 5 -58.25 24.21 -30.72
N ILE A 6 -58.37 23.37 -29.71
CA ILE A 6 -57.24 22.62 -29.15
C ILE A 6 -57.75 21.21 -28.90
N THR A 7 -58.00 20.45 -29.94
CA THR A 7 -58.37 19.01 -29.79
C THR A 7 -58.02 18.20 -31.05
N ALA A 8 -56.95 18.47 -31.72
CA ALA A 8 -56.59 17.65 -32.90
C ALA A 8 -55.09 17.43 -33.13
N VAL A 9 -54.25 17.66 -32.14
CA VAL A 9 -52.77 17.45 -32.27
C VAL A 9 -52.22 16.47 -31.21
N LEU A 10 -53.06 15.83 -30.45
CA LEU A 10 -52.66 14.99 -29.33
C LEU A 10 -52.74 13.48 -29.58
N LEU A 11 -52.80 13.04 -30.85
CA LEU A 11 -52.93 11.62 -31.15
C LEU A 11 -51.88 11.05 -32.12
N ALA A 12 -50.83 11.78 -32.42
CA ALA A 12 -49.76 11.31 -33.32
C ALA A 12 -48.35 11.23 -32.65
N LEU A 13 -48.25 11.39 -31.31
CA LEU A 13 -46.98 11.38 -30.63
C LEU A 13 -46.83 10.25 -29.60
N ILE A 14 -47.62 9.20 -29.68
CA ILE A 14 -47.58 8.08 -28.71
C ILE A 14 -46.98 6.79 -29.34
N LEU A 15 -46.37 6.85 -30.49
CA LEU A 15 -45.85 5.63 -31.12
C LEU A 15 -44.32 5.61 -31.34
N CYS A 16 -43.55 6.47 -30.67
CA CYS A 16 -42.09 6.43 -30.74
C CYS A 16 -41.39 6.43 -29.35
N LEU A 17 -42.10 5.98 -28.29
CA LEU A 17 -41.55 5.85 -26.95
C LEU A 17 -41.42 4.39 -26.51
N GLY A 18 -41.09 3.53 -27.41
CA GLY A 18 -40.76 2.18 -27.04
C GLY A 18 -39.44 1.81 -27.71
N LEU A 19 -38.34 1.93 -27.04
CA LEU A 19 -37.05 1.28 -27.25
C LEU A 19 -35.87 2.22 -26.98
N CYS A 20 -35.94 2.99 -25.89
CA CYS A 20 -34.75 3.37 -25.19
C CYS A 20 -34.88 2.83 -23.74
N SER A 21 -34.80 1.50 -23.64
CA SER A 21 -34.33 0.87 -22.43
C SER A 21 -32.85 1.26 -22.31
N CYS A 22 -32.60 2.43 -21.81
CA CYS A 22 -31.38 2.64 -21.06
C CYS A 22 -31.51 1.68 -19.88
N GLY A 23 -31.01 0.46 -20.08
CA GLY A 23 -30.60 -0.37 -19.02
C GLY A 23 -29.68 0.51 -18.16
N ASN A 24 -30.19 0.91 -17.03
CA ASN A 24 -29.39 1.30 -15.90
C ASN A 24 -28.85 -0.03 -15.36
N ASP A 25 -28.03 -0.68 -16.16
CA ASP A 25 -27.06 -1.62 -15.66
C ASP A 25 -26.17 -0.76 -14.76
N LYS A 26 -26.65 -0.60 -13.53
CA LYS A 26 -25.72 -0.60 -12.42
C LYS A 26 -25.05 -1.96 -12.54
N ASP A 27 -23.99 -2.00 -13.30
CA ASP A 27 -22.93 -2.94 -13.13
C ASP A 27 -22.43 -2.77 -11.69
N THR A 28 -23.15 -3.42 -10.80
CA THR A 28 -22.65 -3.90 -9.51
C THR A 28 -21.88 -5.20 -9.72
N ALA A 29 -21.27 -5.39 -10.88
CA ALA A 29 -19.99 -6.03 -10.92
C ALA A 29 -19.08 -5.01 -10.24
N GLY A 30 -18.83 -5.18 -8.96
CA GLY A 30 -17.84 -4.40 -8.24
C GLY A 30 -16.62 -4.37 -9.11
N ASP A 31 -16.01 -3.22 -9.24
CA ASP A 31 -14.72 -3.04 -9.87
C ASP A 31 -13.70 -3.86 -9.05
N THR A 32 -13.76 -5.17 -9.20
CA THR A 32 -12.82 -6.13 -8.60
C THR A 32 -11.42 -5.97 -9.24
N GLY A 33 -11.29 -5.13 -10.26
CA GLY A 33 -10.04 -4.80 -10.90
C GLY A 33 -9.26 -3.70 -10.18
N LYS A 34 -9.90 -2.91 -9.31
CA LYS A 34 -9.26 -1.83 -8.56
C LYS A 34 -8.92 -2.23 -7.12
N TYR A 35 -9.78 -3.02 -6.55
CA TYR A 35 -9.63 -3.63 -5.23
C TYR A 35 -9.61 -5.14 -5.43
N GLY A 36 -9.34 -5.92 -4.43
CA GLY A 36 -9.24 -7.37 -4.51
C GLY A 36 -7.80 -7.86 -4.36
N ILE A 37 -7.59 -9.13 -4.65
CA ILE A 37 -6.28 -9.74 -4.50
C ILE A 37 -5.47 -9.54 -5.77
N HIS A 38 -4.24 -9.04 -5.63
CA HIS A 38 -3.25 -8.94 -6.69
C HIS A 38 -2.05 -9.83 -6.37
N HIS A 39 -1.33 -10.22 -7.41
CA HIS A 39 -0.13 -11.04 -7.27
C HIS A 39 1.09 -10.30 -7.82
N ALA A 40 2.21 -10.41 -7.11
CA ALA A 40 3.47 -9.82 -7.54
C ALA A 40 4.64 -10.79 -7.35
N VAL A 41 5.67 -10.60 -8.17
CA VAL A 41 6.95 -11.31 -8.05
C VAL A 41 8.06 -10.29 -7.90
N ILE A 42 8.77 -10.32 -6.77
CA ILE A 42 10.01 -9.58 -6.56
C ILE A 42 11.18 -10.49 -6.96
N THR A 43 11.89 -10.14 -8.02
CA THR A 43 13.14 -10.83 -8.38
C THR A 43 14.31 -10.13 -7.72
N VAL A 44 15.04 -10.81 -6.85
CA VAL A 44 16.25 -10.30 -6.19
C VAL A 44 17.49 -10.90 -6.84
N GLU A 45 18.40 -10.04 -7.28
CA GLU A 45 19.61 -10.44 -8.01
C GLU A 45 20.46 -11.39 -7.15
N ASN A 46 20.87 -12.53 -7.73
CA ASN A 46 21.65 -13.59 -7.10
C ASN A 46 20.97 -14.33 -5.92
N TYR A 47 19.72 -13.98 -5.57
CA TYR A 47 18.98 -14.64 -4.49
C TYR A 47 17.82 -15.48 -5.00
N GLY A 48 16.98 -14.95 -5.91
CA GLY A 48 15.82 -15.64 -6.45
C GLY A 48 14.56 -14.79 -6.46
N GLU A 49 13.41 -15.44 -6.40
CA GLU A 49 12.10 -14.81 -6.50
C GLU A 49 11.31 -14.91 -5.19
N ILE A 50 10.67 -13.83 -4.80
CA ILE A 50 9.72 -13.75 -3.68
C ILE A 50 8.36 -13.47 -4.31
N LYS A 51 7.39 -14.38 -4.13
CA LYS A 51 6.03 -14.21 -4.63
C LYS A 51 5.13 -13.67 -3.54
N LEU A 52 4.29 -12.72 -3.92
CA LEU A 52 3.40 -11.98 -3.01
C LEU A 52 1.95 -12.12 -3.45
N GLU A 53 1.07 -12.20 -2.47
CA GLU A 53 -0.33 -11.88 -2.58
C GLU A 53 -0.56 -10.53 -1.88
N LEU A 54 -1.21 -9.60 -2.58
CA LEU A 54 -1.47 -8.24 -2.12
C LEU A 54 -2.98 -8.06 -1.92
N ASP A 55 -3.39 -7.63 -0.74
CA ASP A 55 -4.79 -7.49 -0.34
C ASP A 55 -5.29 -6.05 -0.57
N GLY A 56 -5.83 -5.81 -1.78
CA GLY A 56 -6.42 -4.54 -2.15
C GLY A 56 -7.77 -4.27 -1.47
N ASP A 57 -8.42 -5.26 -0.88
CA ASP A 57 -9.65 -5.05 -0.13
C ASP A 57 -9.36 -4.47 1.26
N THR A 58 -8.27 -4.91 1.89
CA THR A 58 -7.84 -4.39 3.19
C THR A 58 -7.07 -3.08 3.08
N ALA A 59 -6.18 -2.93 2.09
CA ALA A 59 -5.33 -1.76 1.94
C ALA A 59 -5.34 -1.21 0.48
N PRO A 60 -6.48 -0.72 -0.01
CA PRO A 60 -6.67 -0.35 -1.41
C PRO A 60 -5.72 0.75 -1.91
N ILE A 61 -5.51 1.80 -1.14
CA ILE A 61 -4.61 2.91 -1.50
C ILE A 61 -3.16 2.43 -1.58
N THR A 62 -2.77 1.59 -0.62
CA THR A 62 -1.42 1.04 -0.52
C THR A 62 -1.13 0.10 -1.68
N VAL A 63 -2.04 -0.83 -1.96
CA VAL A 63 -1.89 -1.79 -3.08
C VAL A 63 -1.90 -1.06 -4.42
N GLU A 64 -2.81 -0.11 -4.65
CA GLU A 64 -2.85 0.69 -5.88
C GLU A 64 -1.52 1.43 -6.11
N ASN A 65 -0.96 2.06 -5.07
CA ASN A 65 0.32 2.75 -5.13
C ASN A 65 1.47 1.78 -5.45
N PHE A 66 1.55 0.65 -4.75
CA PHE A 66 2.60 -0.35 -4.96
C PHE A 66 2.53 -0.93 -6.39
N VAL A 67 1.34 -1.31 -6.85
CA VAL A 67 1.09 -1.82 -8.21
C VAL A 67 1.45 -0.79 -9.28
N LYS A 68 1.06 0.49 -9.11
CA LYS A 68 1.41 1.60 -10.00
C LYS A 68 2.92 1.76 -10.12
N LEU A 69 3.64 1.78 -9.00
CA LEU A 69 5.09 1.91 -8.96
C LEU A 69 5.78 0.68 -9.59
N ALA A 70 5.33 -0.53 -9.28
CA ALA A 70 5.85 -1.76 -9.88
C ALA A 70 5.67 -1.78 -11.40
N LYS A 71 4.45 -1.50 -11.90
CA LYS A 71 4.14 -1.44 -13.34
C LYS A 71 4.93 -0.36 -14.08
N SER A 72 5.35 0.70 -13.41
CA SER A 72 6.20 1.75 -13.99
C SER A 72 7.69 1.40 -14.02
N GLY A 73 8.11 0.27 -13.44
CA GLY A 73 9.52 -0.09 -13.28
C GLY A 73 10.26 0.73 -12.22
N PHE A 74 9.51 1.43 -11.33
CA PHE A 74 10.12 2.28 -10.31
C PHE A 74 11.08 1.52 -9.38
N TYR A 75 10.79 0.27 -9.10
CA TYR A 75 11.59 -0.55 -8.18
C TYR A 75 12.80 -1.20 -8.83
N ASP A 76 12.93 -1.15 -10.16
CA ASP A 76 14.01 -1.82 -10.89
C ASP A 76 15.38 -1.20 -10.55
N GLY A 77 16.28 -2.02 -10.05
CA GLY A 77 17.61 -1.60 -9.59
C GLY A 77 17.64 -0.96 -8.20
N LEU A 78 16.49 -0.80 -7.52
CA LEU A 78 16.49 -0.41 -6.12
C LEU A 78 16.97 -1.55 -5.23
N THR A 79 17.14 -1.28 -3.93
CA THR A 79 17.82 -2.23 -3.04
C THR A 79 17.08 -2.42 -1.73
N PHE A 80 17.42 -3.50 -1.02
CA PHE A 80 17.15 -3.63 0.41
C PHE A 80 18.29 -2.96 1.18
N HIS A 81 18.04 -1.76 1.66
CA HIS A 81 19.04 -0.88 2.29
C HIS A 81 19.12 -1.01 3.81
N ARG A 82 18.09 -1.62 4.43
CA ARG A 82 18.01 -1.85 5.86
C ARG A 82 17.52 -3.27 6.14
N ILE A 83 18.29 -4.02 6.92
CA ILE A 83 18.04 -5.44 7.17
C ILE A 83 18.32 -5.72 8.65
N ILE A 84 17.33 -6.28 9.35
CA ILE A 84 17.49 -6.73 10.74
C ILE A 84 17.02 -8.18 10.82
N SER A 85 17.97 -9.09 11.00
CA SER A 85 17.64 -10.51 11.24
C SER A 85 16.78 -10.66 12.49
N GLY A 86 15.73 -11.48 12.40
CA GLY A 86 14.74 -11.60 13.46
C GLY A 86 13.70 -10.48 13.48
N PHE A 87 13.71 -9.58 12.49
CA PHE A 87 12.71 -8.52 12.37
C PHE A 87 12.20 -8.38 10.93
N MET A 88 12.94 -7.69 10.03
CA MET A 88 12.46 -7.43 8.66
C MET A 88 13.60 -7.13 7.69
N ILE A 89 13.29 -7.15 6.38
CA ILE A 89 14.10 -6.58 5.31
C ILE A 89 13.33 -5.41 4.67
N GLN A 90 13.95 -4.23 4.55
CA GLN A 90 13.33 -2.99 4.07
C GLN A 90 14.03 -2.50 2.80
N GLY A 91 13.22 -2.19 1.77
CA GLY A 91 13.69 -1.72 0.47
C GLY A 91 12.77 -0.68 -0.15
N GLY A 92 12.96 -0.42 -1.47
CA GLY A 92 12.11 0.49 -2.24
C GLY A 92 12.46 1.97 -2.10
N ASP A 93 13.65 2.28 -1.58
CA ASP A 93 14.19 3.64 -1.49
C ASP A 93 15.10 3.94 -2.70
N PRO A 94 14.78 4.93 -3.56
CA PRO A 94 15.65 5.29 -4.69
C PRO A 94 17.01 5.85 -4.29
N LEU A 95 17.18 6.33 -3.06
CA LEU A 95 18.46 6.79 -2.53
C LEU A 95 19.25 5.65 -1.85
N GLY A 96 18.59 4.56 -1.48
CA GLY A 96 19.20 3.39 -0.84
C GLY A 96 19.81 3.68 0.54
N ASN A 97 19.27 4.68 1.27
CA ASN A 97 19.76 5.09 2.59
C ASN A 97 18.65 5.33 3.62
N GLY A 98 17.39 5.03 3.25
CA GLY A 98 16.22 5.19 4.12
C GLY A 98 15.55 6.56 4.05
N THR A 99 16.11 7.54 3.33
CA THR A 99 15.59 8.91 3.31
C THR A 99 14.81 9.28 2.05
N GLY A 100 14.87 8.45 1.02
CA GLY A 100 14.17 8.65 -0.25
C GLY A 100 12.77 8.06 -0.29
N GLY A 101 12.16 8.17 -1.46
CA GLY A 101 10.82 7.64 -1.74
C GLY A 101 10.29 8.15 -3.07
N SER A 102 9.09 7.72 -3.47
CA SER A 102 8.39 8.31 -4.60
C SER A 102 7.90 9.73 -4.26
N GLU A 103 7.58 10.52 -5.27
CA GLU A 103 7.09 11.90 -5.09
C GLU A 103 5.75 11.93 -4.33
N GLU A 104 4.86 11.02 -4.68
CA GLU A 104 3.53 10.92 -4.08
C GLU A 104 3.61 10.23 -2.71
N LYS A 105 2.97 10.87 -1.72
CA LYS A 105 2.73 10.30 -0.40
C LYS A 105 1.30 9.79 -0.34
N ILE A 106 1.10 8.69 0.35
CA ILE A 106 -0.20 8.07 0.48
C ILE A 106 -0.72 8.12 1.92
N LYS A 107 -2.05 8.08 2.06
CA LYS A 107 -2.69 7.92 3.36
C LYS A 107 -2.30 6.57 3.96
N GLY A 108 -1.89 6.56 5.22
CA GLY A 108 -1.61 5.32 5.93
C GLY A 108 -2.90 4.58 6.27
N GLU A 109 -2.99 3.32 5.85
CA GLU A 109 -4.16 2.46 6.06
C GLU A 109 -3.92 1.53 7.25
N PHE A 110 -4.07 2.07 8.46
CA PHE A 110 -3.93 1.38 9.74
C PHE A 110 -4.72 2.06 10.85
N SER A 111 -4.98 1.35 11.96
CA SER A 111 -5.92 1.77 13.01
C SER A 111 -5.54 3.09 13.69
N LEU A 112 -4.24 3.36 13.90
CA LEU A 112 -3.77 4.63 14.49
C LEU A 112 -4.13 5.84 13.61
N ASN A 113 -4.31 5.64 12.30
CA ASN A 113 -4.74 6.64 11.33
C ASN A 113 -6.25 6.57 11.03
N GLY A 114 -7.02 5.85 11.84
CA GLY A 114 -8.48 5.73 11.71
C GLY A 114 -8.94 4.87 10.53
N VAL A 115 -8.09 3.99 10.00
CA VAL A 115 -8.43 3.03 8.95
C VAL A 115 -8.33 1.62 9.52
N GLU A 116 -9.38 0.82 9.35
CA GLU A 116 -9.36 -0.58 9.76
C GLU A 116 -8.41 -1.37 8.87
N ASN A 117 -7.48 -2.08 9.48
CA ASN A 117 -6.56 -3.00 8.83
C ASN A 117 -6.26 -4.13 9.80
N ASN A 118 -6.74 -5.31 9.49
CA ASN A 118 -6.70 -6.48 10.37
C ASN A 118 -5.55 -7.46 10.01
N ILE A 119 -4.68 -7.09 9.09
CA ILE A 119 -3.49 -7.88 8.78
C ILE A 119 -2.49 -7.70 9.92
N THR A 120 -2.16 -8.79 10.59
CA THR A 120 -1.12 -8.85 11.64
C THR A 120 0.28 -8.91 11.00
N HIS A 121 1.27 -8.30 11.63
CA HIS A 121 2.65 -8.33 11.14
C HIS A 121 3.34 -9.65 11.47
N ASP A 122 2.76 -10.73 10.96
CA ASP A 122 3.33 -12.07 11.05
C ASP A 122 4.48 -12.24 10.03
N ARG A 123 5.29 -13.28 10.21
CA ARG A 123 6.37 -13.63 9.27
C ARG A 123 5.84 -13.73 7.83
N GLY A 124 6.51 -13.04 6.92
CA GLY A 124 6.16 -12.98 5.49
C GLY A 124 5.22 -11.85 5.11
N VAL A 125 4.62 -11.14 6.06
CA VAL A 125 3.77 -9.99 5.73
C VAL A 125 4.61 -8.87 5.13
N ILE A 126 4.08 -8.24 4.07
CA ILE A 126 4.63 -7.03 3.47
C ILE A 126 3.84 -5.81 3.96
N SER A 127 4.56 -4.75 4.35
CA SER A 127 3.98 -3.53 4.90
C SER A 127 4.71 -2.29 4.41
N MET A 128 4.04 -1.12 4.38
CA MET A 128 4.66 0.14 3.97
C MET A 128 5.46 0.76 5.11
N ALA A 129 6.68 1.17 4.77
CA ALA A 129 7.46 2.01 5.67
C ALA A 129 6.93 3.46 5.64
N ARG A 130 7.04 4.15 6.78
CA ARG A 130 6.66 5.55 6.96
C ARG A 130 7.61 6.26 7.93
N SER A 131 7.57 7.57 7.94
CA SER A 131 8.24 8.37 8.95
C SER A 131 7.52 8.23 10.30
N GLY A 132 8.26 8.29 11.40
CA GLY A 132 7.69 8.42 12.72
C GLY A 132 7.59 9.89 13.15
N SER A 133 6.77 10.15 14.17
CA SER A 133 6.75 11.42 14.89
C SER A 133 7.14 11.20 16.34
N ALA A 134 7.97 12.09 16.88
CA ALA A 134 8.32 12.05 18.30
C ALA A 134 7.11 12.21 19.23
N TYR A 135 6.00 12.73 18.70
CA TYR A 135 4.76 12.93 19.45
C TYR A 135 3.83 11.71 19.45
N GLU A 136 4.06 10.70 18.59
CA GLU A 136 3.21 9.49 18.55
C GLU A 136 3.20 8.73 19.89
N GLN A 137 4.27 8.81 20.67
CA GLN A 137 4.33 8.21 22.00
C GLN A 137 3.20 8.69 22.93
N TYR A 138 2.70 9.91 22.76
CA TYR A 138 1.60 10.42 23.59
C TYR A 138 0.30 9.66 23.27
N LEU A 139 0.06 9.31 22.02
CA LEU A 139 -1.07 8.48 21.61
C LEU A 139 -0.97 7.07 22.22
N ALA A 140 0.22 6.50 22.27
CA ALA A 140 0.49 5.21 22.93
C ALA A 140 0.24 5.29 24.46
N TYR A 141 0.44 6.44 25.08
CA TYR A 141 0.11 6.70 26.49
C TYR A 141 -1.38 7.02 26.72
N GLY A 142 -2.22 6.98 25.67
CA GLY A 142 -3.66 7.17 25.77
C GLY A 142 -4.13 8.63 25.65
N TYR A 143 -3.25 9.58 25.32
CA TYR A 143 -3.68 10.94 24.97
C TYR A 143 -4.46 10.90 23.65
N LYS A 144 -5.50 11.73 23.55
CA LYS A 144 -6.20 11.91 22.28
C LYS A 144 -5.47 12.94 21.43
N MET A 145 -5.56 12.80 20.11
CA MET A 145 -5.01 13.78 19.18
C MET A 145 -5.45 15.21 19.53
N SER A 146 -6.73 15.40 19.93
CA SER A 146 -7.30 16.70 20.32
C SER A 146 -6.65 17.34 21.55
N ASP A 147 -6.02 16.54 22.40
CA ASP A 147 -5.42 16.99 23.66
C ASP A 147 -3.99 17.51 23.47
N LEU A 148 -3.41 17.26 22.28
CA LEU A 148 -2.06 17.67 21.95
C LEU A 148 -2.01 19.09 21.36
N PRO A 149 -0.86 19.79 21.47
CA PRO A 149 -0.64 21.05 20.78
C PRO A 149 -0.82 20.91 19.26
N LYS A 150 -1.30 21.97 18.60
CA LYS A 150 -1.54 21.96 17.14
C LYS A 150 -0.33 21.56 16.31
N GLU A 151 0.85 21.95 16.74
CA GLU A 151 2.11 21.56 16.10
C GLU A 151 2.33 20.04 16.18
N ALA A 152 2.10 19.43 17.33
CA ALA A 152 2.20 17.99 17.52
C ALA A 152 1.16 17.24 16.70
N GLN A 153 -0.10 17.74 16.63
CA GLN A 153 -1.16 17.18 15.79
C GLN A 153 -0.71 17.16 14.31
N ALA A 154 -0.22 18.28 13.80
CA ALA A 154 0.21 18.41 12.41
C ALA A 154 1.45 17.53 12.10
N ASP A 155 2.35 17.36 13.05
CA ASP A 155 3.53 16.50 12.89
C ASP A 155 3.13 15.02 12.85
N ILE A 156 2.26 14.59 13.76
CA ILE A 156 1.70 13.23 13.76
C ILE A 156 0.95 12.97 12.45
N GLU A 157 0.05 13.86 12.04
CA GLU A 157 -0.74 13.69 10.81
C GLU A 157 0.16 13.53 9.58
N ARG A 158 1.23 14.34 9.50
CA ARG A 158 2.24 14.22 8.44
C ARG A 158 2.96 12.87 8.48
N ALA A 159 3.33 12.40 9.66
CA ALA A 159 4.00 11.12 9.85
C ALA A 159 3.11 9.93 9.47
N LEU A 160 1.85 9.94 9.91
CA LEU A 160 0.88 8.88 9.60
C LEU A 160 0.57 8.75 8.10
N ASN A 161 0.75 9.84 7.32
CA ASN A 161 0.50 9.90 5.88
C ASN A 161 1.78 10.14 5.06
N SER A 162 2.92 9.58 5.51
CA SER A 162 4.23 9.78 4.89
C SER A 162 4.72 8.60 4.06
N ALA A 163 4.00 7.48 4.03
CA ALA A 163 4.34 6.33 3.19
C ALA A 163 4.38 6.72 1.71
N SER A 164 5.28 6.10 0.94
CA SER A 164 5.41 6.37 -0.50
C SER A 164 5.81 5.12 -1.29
N SER A 165 7.11 4.82 -1.41
CA SER A 165 7.60 3.64 -2.13
C SER A 165 8.32 2.64 -1.24
N GLN A 166 8.82 3.04 -0.07
CA GLN A 166 9.54 2.11 0.78
C GLN A 166 8.60 1.10 1.43
N PHE A 167 8.98 -0.17 1.40
CA PHE A 167 8.26 -1.28 2.00
C PHE A 167 9.21 -2.19 2.79
N PHE A 168 8.65 -3.02 3.66
CA PHE A 168 9.41 -4.05 4.34
C PHE A 168 8.66 -5.38 4.34
N ILE A 169 9.43 -6.48 4.39
CA ILE A 169 8.91 -7.85 4.51
C ILE A 169 9.35 -8.39 5.87
N MET A 170 8.40 -8.90 6.62
CA MET A 170 8.63 -9.45 7.95
C MET A 170 9.45 -10.73 7.89
N HIS A 171 10.59 -10.76 8.59
CA HIS A 171 11.37 -11.97 8.78
C HIS A 171 10.86 -12.80 9.97
N GLN A 172 10.31 -12.14 10.99
CA GLN A 172 9.63 -12.75 12.13
C GLN A 172 8.38 -11.97 12.53
N ASP A 173 7.49 -12.63 13.30
CA ASP A 173 6.29 -12.01 13.84
C ASP A 173 6.63 -10.81 14.73
N THR A 174 5.96 -9.69 14.49
CA THR A 174 6.20 -8.46 15.24
C THR A 174 4.88 -7.73 15.49
N PRO A 175 4.02 -8.26 16.37
CA PRO A 175 2.67 -7.71 16.62
C PRO A 175 2.69 -6.28 17.18
N SER A 176 3.83 -5.77 17.63
CA SER A 176 3.96 -4.37 18.07
C SER A 176 3.83 -3.35 16.92
N LEU A 177 3.86 -3.79 15.66
CA LEU A 177 3.62 -2.94 14.48
C LEU A 177 2.14 -2.86 14.10
N ASP A 178 1.31 -3.77 14.63
CA ASP A 178 -0.11 -3.85 14.30
C ASP A 178 -0.82 -2.54 14.63
N GLY A 179 -1.66 -2.10 13.69
CA GLY A 179 -2.37 -0.84 13.81
C GLY A 179 -1.52 0.44 13.68
N SER A 180 -0.20 0.32 13.46
CA SER A 180 0.73 1.46 13.32
C SER A 180 1.36 1.55 11.93
N TYR A 181 1.29 0.49 11.12
CA TYR A 181 1.79 0.41 9.75
C TYR A 181 0.76 -0.22 8.83
N ALA A 182 0.81 0.13 7.55
CA ALA A 182 -0.10 -0.39 6.53
C ALA A 182 0.42 -1.72 5.99
N ALA A 183 0.08 -2.83 6.64
CA ALA A 183 0.25 -4.15 6.08
C ALA A 183 -0.70 -4.32 4.89
N PHE A 184 -0.21 -4.86 3.76
CA PHE A 184 -0.98 -4.90 2.52
C PHE A 184 -0.85 -6.19 1.72
N GLY A 185 -0.27 -7.24 2.30
CA GLY A 185 -0.11 -8.53 1.65
C GLY A 185 0.86 -9.44 2.38
N GLN A 186 1.19 -10.55 1.74
CA GLN A 186 2.07 -11.56 2.32
C GLN A 186 2.86 -12.31 1.25
N VAL A 187 3.98 -12.88 1.65
CA VAL A 187 4.78 -13.81 0.85
C VAL A 187 4.06 -15.15 0.78
N THR A 188 3.80 -15.63 -0.43
CA THR A 188 3.22 -16.95 -0.69
C THR A 188 4.26 -18.00 -1.02
N GLU A 189 5.36 -17.60 -1.67
CA GLU A 189 6.51 -18.45 -1.97
C GLU A 189 7.80 -17.62 -1.90
N GLY A 190 8.93 -18.25 -1.56
CA GLY A 190 10.24 -17.59 -1.53
C GLY A 190 10.60 -16.99 -0.18
N MET A 191 9.98 -17.42 0.95
CA MET A 191 10.41 -16.99 2.28
C MET A 191 11.85 -17.37 2.60
N GLU A 192 12.37 -18.46 2.03
CA GLU A 192 13.79 -18.84 2.13
C GLU A 192 14.74 -17.83 1.48
N ILE A 193 14.24 -17.01 0.54
CA ILE A 193 14.99 -15.90 -0.05
C ILE A 193 15.07 -14.74 0.95
N VAL A 194 13.95 -14.42 1.62
CA VAL A 194 13.91 -13.43 2.69
C VAL A 194 14.87 -13.82 3.81
N ASP A 195 14.89 -15.10 4.21
CA ASP A 195 15.81 -15.63 5.23
C ASP A 195 17.27 -15.46 4.82
N LYS A 196 17.62 -15.88 3.58
CA LYS A 196 18.98 -15.72 3.07
C LYS A 196 19.44 -14.26 3.08
N ILE A 197 18.56 -13.34 2.70
CA ILE A 197 18.85 -11.91 2.72
C ILE A 197 19.05 -11.44 4.16
N ALA A 198 18.12 -11.78 5.06
CA ALA A 198 18.15 -11.33 6.45
C ALA A 198 19.33 -11.88 7.26
N GLU A 199 19.76 -13.10 6.96
CA GLU A 199 20.79 -13.80 7.75
C GLU A 199 22.21 -13.60 7.21
N ASN A 200 22.37 -13.37 5.89
CA ASN A 200 23.68 -13.36 5.26
C ASN A 200 24.15 -11.99 4.76
N THR A 201 23.28 -10.96 4.77
CA THR A 201 23.68 -9.61 4.36
C THR A 201 24.41 -8.92 5.50
N PRO A 202 25.68 -8.46 5.31
CA PRO A 202 26.40 -7.72 6.35
C PRO A 202 25.73 -6.38 6.65
N VAL A 203 25.52 -6.10 7.93
CA VAL A 203 25.01 -4.81 8.43
C VAL A 203 26.09 -4.10 9.24
N THR A 204 26.02 -2.78 9.32
CA THR A 204 27.06 -1.95 9.96
C THR A 204 26.71 -1.53 11.38
N ASP A 205 25.44 -1.65 11.76
CA ASP A 205 24.94 -1.23 13.07
C ASP A 205 23.68 -2.02 13.48
N ASP A 206 23.25 -1.83 14.70
CA ASP A 206 22.06 -2.48 15.26
C ASP A 206 20.74 -2.00 14.61
N ASN A 207 20.78 -0.89 13.85
CA ASN A 207 19.65 -0.41 13.06
C ASN A 207 19.50 -1.17 11.74
N GLY A 208 20.46 -2.05 11.42
CA GLY A 208 20.44 -2.87 10.22
C GLY A 208 20.86 -2.14 8.95
N THR A 209 21.66 -1.08 9.06
CA THR A 209 22.17 -0.34 7.91
C THR A 209 23.07 -1.23 7.05
N VAL A 210 22.77 -1.33 5.75
CA VAL A 210 23.57 -2.09 4.78
C VAL A 210 24.39 -1.13 3.93
N LEU A 211 25.71 -1.37 3.84
CA LEU A 211 26.57 -0.60 2.93
C LEU A 211 26.11 -0.81 1.49
N LYS A 212 26.17 0.24 0.69
CA LYS A 212 25.63 0.25 -0.68
C LYS A 212 26.12 -0.90 -1.54
N GLU A 213 27.39 -1.26 -1.43
CA GLU A 213 28.03 -2.36 -2.17
C GLU A 213 27.53 -3.75 -1.74
N ASN A 214 26.88 -3.87 -0.58
CA ASN A 214 26.34 -5.12 -0.03
C ASN A 214 24.81 -5.20 -0.11
N GLN A 215 24.14 -4.14 -0.57
CA GLN A 215 22.68 -4.10 -0.63
C GLN A 215 22.15 -5.09 -1.67
N PRO A 216 21.28 -6.05 -1.31
CA PRO A 216 20.61 -6.92 -2.26
C PRO A 216 19.78 -6.09 -3.25
N ILE A 217 19.95 -6.35 -4.55
CA ILE A 217 19.35 -5.56 -5.63
C ILE A 217 18.00 -6.17 -6.02
N ILE A 218 16.96 -5.37 -6.02
CA ILE A 218 15.66 -5.69 -6.62
C ILE A 218 15.83 -5.56 -8.14
N LYS A 219 15.91 -6.67 -8.83
CA LYS A 219 16.04 -6.68 -10.30
C LYS A 219 14.76 -6.16 -10.95
N SER A 220 13.62 -6.58 -10.42
CA SER A 220 12.29 -6.13 -10.87
C SER A 220 11.21 -6.51 -9.86
N ILE A 221 10.08 -5.79 -9.90
CA ILE A 221 8.82 -6.19 -9.29
C ILE A 221 7.78 -6.27 -10.40
N VAL A 222 7.23 -7.45 -10.65
CA VAL A 222 6.27 -7.70 -11.73
C VAL A 222 4.92 -8.05 -11.12
N ILE A 223 3.87 -7.36 -11.55
CA ILE A 223 2.48 -7.72 -11.25
C ILE A 223 2.04 -8.77 -12.27
N THR A 224 1.48 -9.86 -11.79
CA THR A 224 1.25 -11.08 -12.61
C THR A 224 -0.22 -11.33 -12.98
N ASP A 225 -1.14 -10.45 -12.58
CA ASP A 225 -2.58 -10.42 -12.91
C ASP A 225 -3.00 -9.12 -13.60
#